data_f47f8614a14a7fdd9ca7647c0dbbce47
#
_entry.id   f47f8614a14a7fdd9ca7647c0dbbce47
#
_cell.length_a   1.000
_cell.length_b   1.000
_cell.length_c   1.000
_cell.angle_alpha   90.00
_cell.angle_beta   90.00
_cell.angle_gamma   90.00
#
_symmetry.space_group_name_H-M   'P 1'
#
loop_
_entity.id
_entity.type
_entity.pdbx_description
1 polymer ?
#
loop_
_entity_poly.entity_id
_entity_poly.type
_entity_poly.pdbx_seq_one_letter_code
_entity_poly.pdbx_strand_id
1 'polypeptide(L)'
;MSVAALAHFVLLAQEAEGDAVAKATLNALRLLLDDREEAQTWGRHDLVLFGSAFRAAKRRLAEPYPAPTLLAVAERLLEVHAELEIAPVGGRSLATLDGRQLTVDPRTFGTIWLLACHLPMALLAAGFTSQIIPSFVCLPRFFGVTARDLAVDLEKRLGDTALTGLKELDAVERLDANLPKELGVTRRSKLPALMRLEAAFPGIRIPAIARLLKISPQGAAKLASRARERRGHPY
;
A
#
# COMPACT_ATOMS: atom_id res chain seq x y z
N MET A 1 -1.57 -6.00 3.66
CA MET A 1 -1.34 -4.54 3.72
C MET A 1 -2.70 -3.88 3.75
N SER A 2 -2.96 -2.92 4.62
CA SER A 2 -4.27 -2.24 4.63
C SER A 2 -4.37 -1.30 3.42
N VAL A 3 -5.60 -1.06 2.93
CA VAL A 3 -5.85 -0.07 1.84
C VAL A 3 -5.25 1.28 2.20
N ALA A 4 -5.26 1.62 3.50
CA ALA A 4 -4.64 2.80 4.05
C ALA A 4 -3.11 2.85 3.80
N ALA A 5 -2.39 1.78 4.06
CA ALA A 5 -0.96 1.71 3.77
C ALA A 5 -0.69 1.84 2.26
N LEU A 6 -1.50 1.19 1.43
CA LEU A 6 -1.38 1.26 -0.02
C LEU A 6 -1.61 2.69 -0.54
N ALA A 7 -2.67 3.36 -0.06
CA ALA A 7 -2.96 4.74 -0.45
C ALA A 7 -1.84 5.69 -0.01
N HIS A 8 -1.21 5.42 1.13
CA HIS A 8 -0.06 6.19 1.60
C HIS A 8 1.15 6.06 0.68
N PHE A 9 1.46 4.83 0.21
CA PHE A 9 2.51 4.63 -0.79
C PHE A 9 2.24 5.35 -2.09
N VAL A 10 0.99 5.35 -2.49
CA VAL A 10 0.59 6.02 -3.73
C VAL A 10 0.63 7.54 -3.56
N LEU A 11 0.35 8.07 -2.37
CA LEU A 11 0.58 9.49 -2.06
C LEU A 11 2.06 9.85 -2.12
N LEU A 12 2.94 9.00 -1.61
CA LEU A 12 4.40 9.16 -1.75
C LEU A 12 4.84 9.11 -3.20
N ALA A 13 4.27 8.21 -3.99
CA ALA A 13 4.54 8.12 -5.42
C ALA A 13 4.01 9.33 -6.22
N GLN A 14 2.98 10.01 -5.73
CA GLN A 14 2.43 11.19 -6.39
C GLN A 14 3.41 12.37 -6.42
N GLU A 15 4.31 12.44 -5.47
CA GLU A 15 5.33 13.48 -5.40
C GLU A 15 6.56 13.14 -6.26
N ALA A 16 6.67 11.93 -6.77
CA ALA A 16 7.61 11.61 -7.84
C ALA A 16 7.05 12.16 -9.15
N GLU A 17 7.39 13.42 -9.45
CA GLU A 17 7.02 14.07 -10.72
C GLU A 17 7.44 13.18 -11.90
N GLY A 18 6.44 12.73 -12.67
CA GLY A 18 6.68 12.01 -13.92
C GLY A 18 6.25 10.54 -13.97
N ASP A 19 5.97 9.88 -12.84
CA ASP A 19 5.55 8.47 -12.88
C ASP A 19 4.06 8.32 -13.22
N ALA A 20 3.80 8.00 -14.49
CA ALA A 20 2.44 7.81 -15.01
C ALA A 20 1.74 6.60 -14.36
N VAL A 21 2.48 5.54 -14.00
CA VAL A 21 1.94 4.32 -13.38
C VAL A 21 1.53 4.61 -11.96
N ALA A 22 2.36 5.31 -11.19
CA ALA A 22 2.05 5.74 -9.83
C ALA A 22 0.82 6.66 -9.80
N LYS A 23 0.73 7.63 -10.73
CA LYS A 23 -0.45 8.50 -10.88
C LYS A 23 -1.72 7.72 -11.22
N ALA A 24 -1.65 6.76 -12.14
CA ALA A 24 -2.79 5.92 -12.51
C ALA A 24 -3.25 5.06 -11.33
N THR A 25 -2.31 4.45 -10.60
CA THR A 25 -2.58 3.66 -9.41
C THR A 25 -3.22 4.50 -8.31
N LEU A 26 -2.70 5.71 -8.07
CA LEU A 26 -3.29 6.63 -7.10
C LEU A 26 -4.73 6.99 -7.45
N ASN A 27 -4.98 7.33 -8.71
CA ASN A 27 -6.32 7.66 -9.16
C ASN A 27 -7.28 6.46 -9.01
N ALA A 28 -6.83 5.25 -9.31
CA ALA A 28 -7.60 4.05 -9.08
C ALA A 28 -7.90 3.85 -7.57
N LEU A 29 -6.91 4.01 -6.71
CA LEU A 29 -7.08 3.88 -5.26
C LEU A 29 -8.01 4.96 -4.68
N ARG A 30 -7.92 6.20 -5.15
CA ARG A 30 -8.87 7.27 -4.77
C ARG A 30 -10.31 6.95 -5.14
N LEU A 31 -10.52 6.26 -6.27
CA LEU A 31 -11.85 5.80 -6.67
C LEU A 31 -12.35 4.60 -5.85
N LEU A 32 -11.44 3.82 -5.27
CA LEU A 32 -11.75 2.70 -4.38
C LEU A 32 -12.06 3.15 -2.95
N LEU A 33 -11.41 4.22 -2.50
CA LEU A 33 -11.72 4.85 -1.21
C LEU A 33 -13.14 5.42 -1.29
N ASP A 34 -14.07 4.69 -0.72
CA ASP A 34 -15.44 5.13 -0.61
C ASP A 34 -15.55 6.01 0.62
N ASP A 35 -15.87 7.27 0.36
CA ASP A 35 -16.51 8.26 1.22
C ASP A 35 -16.15 8.40 2.71
N ARG A 36 -16.11 9.60 3.10
CA ARG A 36 -16.34 10.27 4.41
C ARG A 36 -15.92 9.56 5.71
N GLU A 37 -16.24 8.28 5.93
CA GLU A 37 -15.84 7.57 7.17
C GLU A 37 -14.36 7.19 7.15
N GLU A 38 -13.86 6.71 6.03
CA GLU A 38 -12.42 6.39 5.88
C GLU A 38 -11.59 7.66 5.87
N ALA A 39 -12.07 8.73 5.21
CA ALA A 39 -11.41 10.03 5.23
C ALA A 39 -11.40 10.66 6.63
N GLN A 40 -12.46 10.48 7.43
CA GLN A 40 -12.48 10.95 8.83
C GLN A 40 -11.58 10.11 9.73
N THR A 41 -11.47 8.80 9.47
CA THR A 41 -10.53 7.93 10.18
C THR A 41 -9.10 8.27 9.80
N TRP A 42 -8.85 8.64 8.55
CA TRP A 42 -7.58 9.12 8.04
C TRP A 42 -7.18 10.46 8.67
N GLY A 43 -8.07 11.43 8.73
CA GLY A 43 -7.80 12.75 9.32
C GLY A 43 -7.39 12.68 10.79
N ARG A 44 -7.80 11.66 11.54
CA ARG A 44 -7.35 11.42 12.91
C ARG A 44 -5.94 10.80 13.00
N HIS A 45 -5.51 10.11 11.96
CA HIS A 45 -4.14 9.54 11.86
C HIS A 45 -3.16 10.48 11.15
N ASP A 46 -3.62 11.61 10.61
CA ASP A 46 -2.82 12.57 9.83
C ASP A 46 -1.56 13.05 10.56
N LEU A 47 -1.64 13.27 11.87
CA LEU A 47 -0.49 13.73 12.65
C LEU A 47 0.66 12.72 12.68
N VAL A 48 0.36 11.42 12.67
CA VAL A 48 1.38 10.37 12.64
C VAL A 48 1.86 10.13 11.21
N LEU A 49 0.92 10.10 10.24
CA LEU A 49 1.24 9.85 8.84
C LEU A 49 1.82 11.06 8.12
N PHE A 50 1.44 12.28 8.53
CA PHE A 50 1.83 13.54 7.89
C PHE A 50 2.42 14.56 8.87
N GLY A 51 2.68 14.16 10.11
CA GLY A 51 3.25 15.00 11.15
C GLY A 51 4.70 15.40 10.91
N SER A 52 5.31 16.06 11.91
CA SER A 52 6.70 16.52 11.83
C SER A 52 7.70 15.38 11.61
N ALA A 53 7.53 14.28 12.33
CA ALA A 53 8.39 13.10 12.20
C ALA A 53 8.32 12.50 10.79
N PHE A 54 7.12 12.41 10.19
CA PHE A 54 6.94 11.95 8.82
C PHE A 54 7.68 12.85 7.82
N ARG A 55 7.50 14.18 7.94
CA ARG A 55 8.19 15.13 7.04
C ARG A 55 9.71 15.14 7.24
N ALA A 56 10.18 14.94 8.48
CA ALA A 56 11.60 14.82 8.77
C ALA A 56 12.19 13.55 8.14
N ALA A 57 11.56 12.38 8.33
CA ALA A 57 11.97 11.13 7.71
C ALA A 57 12.02 11.25 6.19
N LYS A 58 10.96 11.81 5.60
CA LYS A 58 10.88 12.01 4.15
C LYS A 58 12.05 12.83 3.62
N ARG A 59 12.34 13.98 4.23
CA ARG A 59 13.46 14.84 3.82
C ARG A 59 14.79 14.12 3.90
N ARG A 60 15.07 13.50 5.07
CA ARG A 60 16.33 12.80 5.30
C ARG A 60 16.54 11.61 4.38
N LEU A 61 15.50 10.83 4.10
CA LEU A 61 15.57 9.67 3.22
C LEU A 61 15.58 10.03 1.72
N ALA A 62 15.19 11.25 1.37
CA ALA A 62 15.29 11.76 0.00
C ALA A 62 16.62 12.47 -0.31
N GLU A 63 17.48 12.72 0.69
CA GLU A 63 18.80 13.31 0.47
C GLU A 63 19.68 12.39 -0.38
N PRO A 64 20.62 12.94 -1.18
CA PRO A 64 21.53 12.16 -1.99
C PRO A 64 22.29 11.09 -1.18
N TYR A 65 22.43 9.92 -1.75
CA TYR A 65 23.19 8.81 -1.17
C TYR A 65 24.61 8.79 -1.72
N PRO A 66 25.62 8.41 -0.91
CA PRO A 66 27.00 8.37 -1.34
C PRO A 66 27.26 7.28 -2.40
N ALA A 67 26.45 6.23 -2.40
CA ALA A 67 26.55 5.12 -3.34
C ALA A 67 25.18 4.43 -3.50
N PRO A 68 24.90 3.82 -4.67
CA PRO A 68 23.66 3.07 -4.91
C PRO A 68 23.74 1.67 -4.29
N THR A 69 23.91 1.60 -2.97
CA THR A 69 24.07 0.36 -2.22
C THR A 69 23.05 0.23 -1.10
N LEU A 70 22.66 -1.00 -0.78
CA LEU A 70 21.78 -1.26 0.36
C LEU A 70 22.45 -0.90 1.70
N LEU A 71 23.78 -0.93 1.76
CA LEU A 71 24.51 -0.48 2.94
C LEU A 71 24.28 1.02 3.20
N ALA A 72 24.40 1.86 2.18
CA ALA A 72 24.14 3.30 2.31
C ALA A 72 22.68 3.58 2.71
N VAL A 73 21.74 2.80 2.17
CA VAL A 73 20.32 2.90 2.58
C VAL A 73 20.15 2.48 4.05
N ALA A 74 20.78 1.38 4.47
CA ALA A 74 20.70 0.88 5.83
C ALA A 74 21.31 1.87 6.85
N GLU A 75 22.47 2.46 6.54
CA GLU A 75 23.10 3.50 7.35
C GLU A 75 22.14 4.68 7.56
N ARG A 76 21.57 5.20 6.48
CA ARG A 76 20.62 6.31 6.54
C ARG A 76 19.34 5.96 7.32
N LEU A 77 18.83 4.73 7.17
CA LEU A 77 17.66 4.26 7.92
C LEU A 77 17.94 4.21 9.43
N LEU A 78 19.14 3.77 9.84
CA LEU A 78 19.54 3.74 11.25
C LEU A 78 19.73 5.16 11.82
N GLU A 79 20.36 6.06 11.07
CA GLU A 79 20.50 7.47 11.46
C GLU A 79 19.11 8.08 11.69
N VAL A 80 18.22 7.97 10.70
CA VAL A 80 16.87 8.54 10.82
C VAL A 80 16.06 7.86 11.94
N HIS A 81 16.26 6.56 12.14
CA HIS A 81 15.62 5.85 13.26
C HIS A 81 16.04 6.40 14.61
N ALA A 82 17.33 6.71 14.78
CA ALA A 82 17.87 7.29 16.02
C ALA A 82 17.43 8.75 16.23
N GLU A 83 17.25 9.51 15.15
CA GLU A 83 16.84 10.91 15.22
C GLU A 83 15.34 11.11 15.47
N LEU A 84 14.52 10.12 15.10
CA LEU A 84 13.07 10.26 15.15
C LEU A 84 12.48 9.87 16.50
N GLU A 85 11.96 10.84 17.21
CA GLU A 85 11.05 10.62 18.33
C GLU A 85 9.61 10.63 17.83
N ILE A 86 8.94 9.48 17.85
CA ILE A 86 7.52 9.40 17.53
C ILE A 86 6.74 9.39 18.85
N ALA A 87 6.07 10.49 19.14
CA ALA A 87 5.15 10.55 20.25
C ALA A 87 4.00 9.54 20.06
N PRO A 88 3.63 8.78 21.09
CA PRO A 88 2.46 7.90 21.03
C PRO A 88 1.20 8.71 20.75
N VAL A 89 0.40 8.28 19.76
CA VAL A 89 -0.85 8.94 19.38
C VAL A 89 -2.04 8.14 19.84
N GLY A 90 -2.94 8.80 20.53
CA GLY A 90 -4.23 8.26 20.96
C GLY A 90 -4.10 7.48 22.23
N GLY A 91 -4.40 7.46 23.23
CA GLY A 91 -4.74 6.83 24.46
C GLY A 91 -6.03 7.48 24.90
N ARG A 92 -7.01 6.73 25.32
CA ARG A 92 -8.23 7.29 25.87
C ARG A 92 -8.72 6.41 27.01
N SER A 93 -9.19 7.04 28.04
CA SER A 93 -9.94 6.36 29.08
C SER A 93 -11.41 6.31 28.65
N LEU A 94 -11.98 5.12 28.63
CA LEU A 94 -13.39 4.86 28.33
C LEU A 94 -14.05 4.41 29.62
N ALA A 95 -15.14 5.05 30.01
CA ALA A 95 -16.00 4.52 31.07
C ALA A 95 -16.91 3.46 30.44
N THR A 96 -16.91 2.26 31.02
CA THR A 96 -17.85 1.19 30.64
C THR A 96 -19.21 1.42 31.31
N LEU A 97 -20.25 0.78 30.82
CA LEU A 97 -21.61 0.92 31.37
C LEU A 97 -21.73 0.49 32.83
N ASP A 98 -20.81 -0.35 33.30
CA ASP A 98 -20.70 -0.80 34.68
C ASP A 98 -19.80 0.12 35.56
N GLY A 99 -19.41 1.27 35.05
CA GLY A 99 -18.63 2.28 35.76
C GLY A 99 -17.14 2.00 35.88
N ARG A 100 -16.62 0.97 35.20
CA ARG A 100 -15.18 0.70 35.14
C ARG A 100 -14.50 1.64 34.16
N GLN A 101 -13.28 2.05 34.47
CA GLN A 101 -12.42 2.76 33.53
C GLN A 101 -11.55 1.76 32.76
N LEU A 102 -11.74 1.71 31.45
CA LEU A 102 -10.88 0.98 30.54
C LEU A 102 -9.89 1.96 29.92
N THR A 103 -8.63 1.78 30.19
CA THR A 103 -7.56 2.54 29.53
C THR A 103 -7.19 1.82 28.25
N VAL A 104 -7.44 2.46 27.12
CA VAL A 104 -6.97 1.98 25.82
C VAL A 104 -5.61 2.60 25.57
N ASP A 105 -4.57 1.76 25.53
CA ASP A 105 -3.21 2.20 25.26
C ASP A 105 -3.11 2.90 23.90
N PRO A 106 -2.25 3.95 23.81
CA PRO A 106 -2.01 4.60 22.54
C PRO A 106 -1.44 3.61 21.53
N ARG A 107 -2.04 3.54 20.35
CA ARG A 107 -1.48 2.79 19.22
C ARG A 107 -0.33 3.60 18.64
N THR A 108 0.89 3.14 18.87
CA THR A 108 2.06 3.67 18.20
C THR A 108 2.27 2.89 16.89
N PHE A 109 2.15 3.57 15.77
CA PHE A 109 2.88 3.12 14.60
C PHE A 109 4.34 3.45 14.89
N GLY A 110 5.15 2.46 15.23
CA GLY A 110 6.55 2.69 15.62
C GLY A 110 7.37 3.32 14.48
N THR A 111 8.52 3.87 14.81
CA THR A 111 9.47 4.47 13.87
C THR A 111 9.78 3.53 12.69
N ILE A 112 9.91 2.23 12.94
CA ILE A 112 10.16 1.23 11.91
C ILE A 112 9.03 1.17 10.86
N TRP A 113 7.76 1.29 11.28
CA TRP A 113 6.65 1.34 10.35
C TRP A 113 6.71 2.58 9.46
N LEU A 114 7.03 3.74 10.05
CA LEU A 114 7.20 4.98 9.30
C LEU A 114 8.33 4.87 8.28
N LEU A 115 9.47 4.32 8.68
CA LEU A 115 10.62 4.10 7.79
C LEU A 115 10.29 3.09 6.68
N ALA A 116 9.54 2.03 7.01
CA ALA A 116 9.06 1.08 6.00
C ALA A 116 8.22 1.76 4.92
N CYS A 117 7.38 2.73 5.31
CA CYS A 117 6.59 3.51 4.36
C CYS A 117 7.47 4.31 3.39
N HIS A 118 8.63 4.78 3.83
CA HIS A 118 9.56 5.57 3.02
C HIS A 118 10.60 4.74 2.27
N LEU A 119 10.74 3.44 2.57
CA LEU A 119 11.76 2.60 1.95
C LEU A 119 11.73 2.59 0.42
N PRO A 120 10.57 2.49 -0.25
CA PRO A 120 10.53 2.56 -1.73
C PRO A 120 11.12 3.86 -2.29
N MET A 121 10.88 4.99 -1.60
CA MET A 121 11.46 6.29 -1.98
C MET A 121 12.96 6.35 -1.72
N ALA A 122 13.41 5.82 -0.59
CA ALA A 122 14.83 5.74 -0.24
C ALA A 122 15.62 4.91 -1.26
N LEU A 123 15.07 3.78 -1.70
CA LEU A 123 15.68 2.93 -2.72
C LEU A 123 15.77 3.64 -4.09
N LEU A 124 14.75 4.41 -4.46
CA LEU A 124 14.78 5.25 -5.65
C LEU A 124 15.83 6.36 -5.52
N ALA A 125 15.83 7.10 -4.41
CA ALA A 125 16.76 8.19 -4.15
C ALA A 125 18.23 7.71 -4.11
N ALA A 126 18.46 6.49 -3.62
CA ALA A 126 19.75 5.83 -3.64
C ALA A 126 20.17 5.33 -5.04
N GLY A 127 19.28 5.38 -6.04
CA GLY A 127 19.54 4.82 -7.37
C GLY A 127 19.55 3.30 -7.42
N PHE A 128 19.05 2.63 -6.38
CA PHE A 128 18.93 1.17 -6.34
C PHE A 128 17.78 0.66 -7.22
N THR A 129 16.73 1.44 -7.36
CA THR A 129 15.62 1.18 -8.28
C THR A 129 15.44 2.35 -9.23
N SER A 130 14.95 2.09 -10.44
CA SER A 130 14.66 3.13 -11.44
C SER A 130 13.28 3.76 -11.27
N GLN A 131 12.43 3.18 -10.42
CA GLN A 131 11.08 3.65 -10.14
C GLN A 131 10.66 3.25 -8.73
N ILE A 132 9.62 3.89 -8.21
CA ILE A 132 9.04 3.51 -6.92
C ILE A 132 8.34 2.17 -7.07
N ILE A 133 8.73 1.19 -6.25
CA ILE A 133 8.09 -0.11 -6.16
C ILE A 133 7.34 -0.20 -4.82
N PRO A 134 6.01 0.04 -4.82
CA PRO A 134 5.24 0.14 -3.57
C PRO A 134 5.26 -1.11 -2.68
N SER A 135 5.53 -2.29 -3.25
CA SER A 135 5.66 -3.54 -2.49
C SER A 135 6.94 -3.63 -1.63
N PHE A 136 7.93 -2.76 -1.88
CA PHE A 136 9.20 -2.77 -1.15
C PHE A 136 9.12 -2.11 0.23
N VAL A 137 8.04 -2.36 0.97
CA VAL A 137 7.84 -1.96 2.37
C VAL A 137 8.25 -3.05 3.35
N CYS A 138 9.34 -3.69 3.07
CA CYS A 138 9.75 -4.94 3.69
C CYS A 138 10.84 -4.77 4.77
N LEU A 139 10.77 -3.73 5.60
CA LEU A 139 11.69 -3.58 6.72
C LEU A 139 11.52 -4.72 7.74
N PRO A 140 12.60 -5.16 8.40
CA PRO A 140 12.52 -6.08 9.51
C PRO A 140 11.76 -5.46 10.68
N ARG A 141 11.16 -6.30 11.52
CA ARG A 141 10.38 -5.86 12.68
C ARG A 141 11.27 -5.17 13.73
N PHE A 142 12.53 -5.58 13.78
CA PHE A 142 13.56 -5.00 14.63
C PHE A 142 14.78 -4.73 13.75
N PHE A 143 15.39 -3.58 13.91
CA PHE A 143 16.64 -3.29 13.26
C PHE A 143 17.77 -4.09 13.97
N GLY A 144 18.66 -4.64 13.17
CA GLY A 144 19.90 -5.22 13.67
C GLY A 144 20.78 -4.17 14.34
N VAL A 145 21.80 -4.63 15.02
CA VAL A 145 22.73 -3.74 15.76
C VAL A 145 23.58 -2.90 14.81
N THR A 146 23.82 -3.38 13.57
CA THR A 146 24.70 -2.70 12.62
C THR A 146 24.01 -2.45 11.28
N ALA A 147 24.50 -1.44 10.54
CA ALA A 147 24.03 -1.17 9.18
C ALA A 147 24.27 -2.33 8.22
N ARG A 148 25.36 -3.09 8.45
CA ARG A 148 25.67 -4.27 7.64
C ARG A 148 24.62 -5.37 7.82
N ASP A 149 24.21 -5.64 9.06
CA ASP A 149 23.18 -6.64 9.34
C ASP A 149 21.84 -6.22 8.72
N LEU A 150 21.48 -4.94 8.84
CA LEU A 150 20.28 -4.40 8.23
C LEU A 150 20.33 -4.48 6.71
N ALA A 151 21.49 -4.22 6.09
CA ALA A 151 21.66 -4.31 4.64
C ALA A 151 21.48 -5.75 4.13
N VAL A 152 22.01 -6.75 4.84
CA VAL A 152 21.83 -8.17 4.51
C VAL A 152 20.36 -8.58 4.64
N ASP A 153 19.70 -8.15 5.72
CA ASP A 153 18.26 -8.40 5.91
C ASP A 153 17.41 -7.74 4.81
N LEU A 154 17.76 -6.51 4.41
CA LEU A 154 17.10 -5.82 3.32
C LEU A 154 17.26 -6.56 1.99
N GLU A 155 18.48 -6.98 1.65
CA GLU A 155 18.75 -7.74 0.43
C GLU A 155 17.86 -8.98 0.33
N LYS A 156 17.83 -9.78 1.40
CA LYS A 156 16.98 -10.97 1.47
C LYS A 156 15.50 -10.63 1.28
N ARG A 157 14.99 -9.65 2.05
CA ARG A 157 13.56 -9.28 2.02
C ARG A 157 13.13 -8.69 0.69
N LEU A 158 13.96 -7.84 0.10
CA LEU A 158 13.71 -7.27 -1.22
C LEU A 158 13.71 -8.37 -2.29
N GLY A 159 14.66 -9.30 -2.22
CA GLY A 159 14.72 -10.45 -3.10
C GLY A 159 13.47 -11.34 -2.99
N ASP A 160 13.07 -11.72 -1.77
CA ASP A 160 11.87 -12.51 -1.52
C ASP A 160 10.60 -11.79 -1.99
N THR A 161 10.51 -10.48 -1.75
CA THR A 161 9.36 -9.66 -2.19
C THR A 161 9.32 -9.57 -3.72
N ALA A 162 10.45 -9.36 -4.37
CA ALA A 162 10.53 -9.30 -5.83
C ALA A 162 10.15 -10.65 -6.46
N LEU A 163 10.67 -11.76 -5.95
CA LEU A 163 10.34 -13.10 -6.44
C LEU A 163 8.85 -13.43 -6.26
N THR A 164 8.27 -13.04 -5.12
CA THR A 164 6.85 -13.21 -4.87
C THR A 164 6.02 -12.37 -5.84
N GLY A 165 6.39 -11.10 -6.02
CA GLY A 165 5.71 -10.21 -6.95
C GLY A 165 5.77 -10.70 -8.40
N LEU A 166 6.90 -11.24 -8.85
CA LEU A 166 7.03 -11.83 -10.19
C LEU A 166 6.12 -13.05 -10.36
N LYS A 167 6.04 -13.94 -9.36
CA LYS A 167 5.13 -15.10 -9.39
C LYS A 167 3.66 -14.67 -9.43
N GLU A 168 3.31 -13.65 -8.66
CA GLU A 168 1.94 -13.10 -8.65
C GLU A 168 1.59 -12.46 -10.00
N LEU A 169 2.52 -11.69 -10.59
CA LEU A 169 2.36 -11.11 -11.92
C LEU A 169 2.15 -12.19 -12.98
N ASP A 170 2.98 -13.21 -13.01
CA ASP A 170 2.85 -14.33 -13.94
C ASP A 170 1.50 -15.06 -13.78
N ALA A 171 1.05 -15.25 -12.54
CA ALA A 171 -0.27 -15.82 -12.27
C ALA A 171 -1.42 -14.92 -12.78
N VAL A 172 -1.31 -13.60 -12.56
CA VAL A 172 -2.30 -12.63 -13.05
C VAL A 172 -2.31 -12.57 -14.57
N GLU A 173 -1.15 -12.59 -15.24
CA GLU A 173 -1.03 -12.61 -16.70
C GLU A 173 -1.68 -13.87 -17.30
N ARG A 174 -1.44 -15.04 -16.72
CA ARG A 174 -2.07 -16.30 -17.15
C ARG A 174 -3.58 -16.27 -16.98
N LEU A 175 -4.07 -15.79 -15.83
CA LEU A 175 -5.50 -15.61 -15.58
C LEU A 175 -6.10 -14.65 -16.61
N ASP A 176 -5.43 -13.54 -16.87
CA ASP A 176 -5.89 -12.52 -17.80
C ASP A 176 -6.00 -13.03 -19.24
N ALA A 177 -4.99 -13.77 -19.69
CA ALA A 177 -4.97 -14.36 -21.04
C ALA A 177 -6.10 -15.37 -21.27
N ASN A 178 -6.50 -16.11 -20.22
CA ASN A 178 -7.55 -17.14 -20.31
C ASN A 178 -8.96 -16.60 -20.04
N LEU A 179 -9.07 -15.52 -19.29
CA LEU A 179 -10.35 -14.98 -18.82
C LEU A 179 -11.42 -14.77 -19.92
N PRO A 180 -11.13 -14.20 -21.10
CA PRO A 180 -12.14 -14.00 -22.14
C PRO A 180 -12.68 -15.30 -22.72
N LYS A 181 -11.83 -16.34 -22.80
CA LYS A 181 -12.20 -17.67 -23.33
C LYS A 181 -13.09 -18.42 -22.33
N GLU A 182 -12.70 -18.42 -21.07
CA GLU A 182 -13.42 -19.07 -19.99
C GLU A 182 -14.81 -18.47 -19.76
N LEU A 183 -14.93 -17.15 -19.92
CA LEU A 183 -16.20 -16.47 -19.74
C LEU A 183 -17.16 -16.59 -20.91
N GLY A 184 -16.71 -16.97 -22.10
CA GLY A 184 -17.55 -17.06 -23.30
C GLY A 184 -18.32 -15.77 -23.60
N VAL A 185 -17.73 -14.61 -23.33
CA VAL A 185 -18.39 -13.30 -23.46
C VAL A 185 -17.89 -12.53 -24.68
N THR A 186 -18.73 -11.64 -25.20
CA THR A 186 -18.35 -10.78 -26.31
C THR A 186 -17.29 -9.74 -25.91
N ARG A 187 -16.55 -9.22 -26.89
CA ARG A 187 -15.53 -8.15 -26.68
C ARG A 187 -16.08 -6.89 -26.02
N ARG A 188 -17.39 -6.62 -26.11
CA ARG A 188 -18.06 -5.47 -25.49
C ARG A 188 -18.42 -5.70 -24.02
N SER A 189 -18.34 -6.93 -23.53
CA SER A 189 -18.69 -7.24 -22.14
C SER A 189 -17.68 -6.61 -21.18
N LYS A 190 -18.20 -5.98 -20.12
CA LYS A 190 -17.39 -5.45 -19.01
C LYS A 190 -17.08 -6.52 -17.95
N LEU A 191 -17.57 -7.75 -18.12
CA LEU A 191 -17.38 -8.83 -17.14
C LEU A 191 -15.90 -9.20 -16.95
N PRO A 192 -15.05 -9.35 -17.99
CA PRO A 192 -13.62 -9.58 -17.80
C PRO A 192 -12.94 -8.45 -17.02
N ALA A 193 -13.29 -7.19 -17.34
CA ALA A 193 -12.73 -6.04 -16.62
C ALA A 193 -13.15 -6.02 -15.14
N LEU A 194 -14.39 -6.40 -14.82
CA LEU A 194 -14.81 -6.55 -13.43
C LEU A 194 -14.04 -7.64 -12.71
N MET A 195 -13.87 -8.81 -13.32
CA MET A 195 -13.13 -9.92 -12.69
C MET A 195 -11.67 -9.55 -12.42
N ARG A 196 -11.03 -8.79 -13.31
CA ARG A 196 -9.70 -8.23 -13.08
C ARG A 196 -9.69 -7.29 -11.88
N LEU A 197 -10.68 -6.38 -11.80
CA LEU A 197 -10.81 -5.46 -10.67
C LEU A 197 -11.02 -6.20 -9.35
N GLU A 198 -11.85 -7.23 -9.33
CA GLU A 198 -12.11 -8.01 -8.12
C GLU A 198 -10.91 -8.87 -7.71
N ALA A 199 -10.08 -9.32 -8.66
CA ALA A 199 -8.82 -10.01 -8.38
C ALA A 199 -7.78 -9.04 -7.81
N ALA A 200 -7.66 -7.83 -8.38
CA ALA A 200 -6.76 -6.80 -7.91
C ALA A 200 -7.19 -6.18 -6.57
N PHE A 201 -8.49 -6.06 -6.36
CA PHE A 201 -9.11 -5.37 -5.22
C PHE A 201 -10.23 -6.24 -4.62
N PRO A 202 -9.88 -7.27 -3.83
CA PRO A 202 -10.88 -8.12 -3.17
C PRO A 202 -11.83 -7.30 -2.29
N GLY A 203 -13.13 -7.50 -2.47
CA GLY A 203 -14.15 -6.78 -1.71
C GLY A 203 -14.51 -5.40 -2.27
N ILE A 204 -14.14 -5.09 -3.51
CA ILE A 204 -14.52 -3.85 -4.20
C ILE A 204 -16.04 -3.64 -4.17
N ARG A 205 -16.48 -2.44 -3.80
CA ARG A 205 -17.90 -2.08 -3.64
C ARG A 205 -18.53 -1.62 -4.97
N ILE A 206 -19.84 -1.78 -5.08
CA ILE A 206 -20.63 -1.42 -6.29
C ILE A 206 -20.37 0.02 -6.78
N PRO A 207 -20.34 1.05 -5.92
CA PRO A 207 -20.06 2.42 -6.35
C PRO A 207 -18.66 2.57 -7.00
N ALA A 208 -17.65 1.88 -6.47
CA ALA A 208 -16.31 1.89 -7.03
C ALA A 208 -16.27 1.18 -8.40
N ILE A 209 -16.96 0.03 -8.52
CA ILE A 209 -17.10 -0.69 -9.80
C ILE A 209 -17.75 0.21 -10.84
N ALA A 210 -18.84 0.91 -10.48
CA ALA A 210 -19.55 1.80 -11.38
C ALA A 210 -18.64 2.91 -11.91
N ARG A 211 -17.86 3.55 -11.03
CA ARG A 211 -16.92 4.62 -11.38
C ARG A 211 -15.78 4.13 -12.27
N LEU A 212 -15.12 3.03 -11.88
CA LEU A 212 -13.95 2.48 -12.60
C LEU A 212 -14.32 1.96 -13.99
N LEU A 213 -15.44 1.26 -14.11
CA LEU A 213 -15.91 0.71 -15.39
C LEU A 213 -16.72 1.71 -16.22
N LYS A 214 -16.98 2.92 -15.67
CA LYS A 214 -17.81 3.95 -16.30
C LYS A 214 -19.19 3.42 -16.72
N ILE A 215 -19.90 2.81 -15.78
CA ILE A 215 -21.24 2.26 -15.95
C ILE A 215 -22.16 2.77 -14.84
N SER A 216 -23.48 2.60 -15.00
CA SER A 216 -24.43 2.99 -13.96
C SER A 216 -24.29 2.07 -12.71
N PRO A 217 -24.66 2.54 -11.51
CA PRO A 217 -24.67 1.71 -10.31
C PRO A 217 -25.51 0.45 -10.45
N GLN A 218 -26.64 0.53 -11.13
CA GLN A 218 -27.49 -0.62 -11.44
C GLN A 218 -26.79 -1.61 -12.38
N GLY A 219 -26.09 -1.10 -13.41
CA GLY A 219 -25.26 -1.90 -14.30
C GLY A 219 -24.14 -2.61 -13.56
N ALA A 220 -23.49 -1.91 -12.62
CA ALA A 220 -22.44 -2.48 -11.78
C ALA A 220 -22.97 -3.59 -10.86
N ALA A 221 -24.13 -3.39 -10.22
CA ALA A 221 -24.77 -4.41 -9.40
C ALA A 221 -25.13 -5.66 -10.20
N LYS A 222 -25.74 -5.50 -11.37
CA LYS A 222 -26.07 -6.61 -12.28
C LYS A 222 -24.83 -7.36 -12.76
N LEU A 223 -23.77 -6.64 -13.05
CA LEU A 223 -22.49 -7.22 -13.48
C LEU A 223 -21.83 -8.02 -12.36
N ALA A 224 -21.85 -7.49 -11.12
CA ALA A 224 -21.31 -8.14 -9.93
C ALA A 224 -22.10 -9.43 -9.58
N SER A 225 -23.44 -9.42 -9.72
CA SER A 225 -24.25 -10.64 -9.54
C SER A 225 -23.83 -11.73 -10.56
N ARG A 226 -23.68 -11.36 -11.80
CA ARG A 226 -23.21 -12.29 -12.85
C ARG A 226 -21.81 -12.86 -12.57
N ALA A 227 -20.92 -12.05 -12.06
CA ALA A 227 -19.58 -12.49 -11.67
C ALA A 227 -19.63 -13.53 -10.53
N ARG A 228 -20.50 -13.33 -9.55
CA ARG A 228 -20.69 -14.26 -8.41
C ARG A 228 -21.32 -15.58 -8.85
N GLU A 229 -22.34 -15.55 -9.70
CA GLU A 229 -23.00 -16.75 -10.25
C GLU A 229 -21.98 -17.65 -10.96
N ARG A 230 -21.04 -17.04 -11.70
CA ARG A 230 -20.01 -17.81 -12.42
C ARG A 230 -18.90 -18.35 -11.52
N ARG A 231 -18.63 -17.72 -10.39
CA ARG A 231 -17.69 -18.26 -9.38
C ARG A 231 -18.31 -19.40 -8.54
N GLY A 232 -19.62 -19.39 -8.37
CA GLY A 232 -20.36 -20.42 -7.61
C GLY A 232 -20.56 -21.74 -8.38
N HIS A 233 -20.16 -21.81 -9.62
CA HIS A 233 -20.13 -23.05 -10.41
C HIS A 233 -18.66 -23.48 -10.60
N PRO A 234 -18.08 -24.27 -9.67
CA PRO A 234 -16.84 -24.98 -9.97
C PRO A 234 -17.17 -26.00 -11.06
N TYR A 235 -16.39 -25.99 -12.14
CA TYR A 235 -16.41 -27.05 -13.16
C TYR A 235 -15.95 -28.37 -12.55
#